data_af9c38027d55d82ec90770d9df612312
#
_entry.id   af9c38027d55d82ec90770d9df612312
#
_cell.length_a   1.000
_cell.length_b   1.000
_cell.length_c   1.000
_cell.angle_alpha   90.00
_cell.angle_beta   90.00
_cell.angle_gamma   90.00
#
_symmetry.space_group_name_H-M   'P 1'
#
loop_
_entity.id
_entity.type
_entity.pdbx_description
1 polymer ?
#
loop_
_entity_poly.entity_id
_entity_poly.type
_entity_poly.pdbx_seq_one_letter_code
_entity_poly.pdbx_strand_id
1 'polypeptide(L)'
;MQDLFEGDAKRGEQFRICWDDFYVDFSKNHLTQETLALLTELAEECQLEEAMSHYFSGSKINASEGRAVLHTALRAPKNHDVRVDGENIIPGIHMVINQIKSFSQGVIDGAIRS
;
A
#
# COMPACT_ATOMS: atom_id res chain seq x y z
N MET A 1 16.57 -15.69 -18.97
CA MET A 1 16.33 -14.23 -19.13
C MET A 1 16.76 -13.74 -20.52
N GLN A 2 17.97 -14.03 -20.95
CA GLN A 2 18.45 -13.66 -22.29
C GLN A 2 17.49 -14.17 -23.38
N ASP A 3 17.09 -15.42 -23.33
CA ASP A 3 16.17 -16.05 -24.30
C ASP A 3 14.80 -15.33 -24.38
N LEU A 4 14.32 -14.78 -23.25
CA LEU A 4 13.06 -14.02 -23.22
C LEU A 4 13.15 -12.69 -23.98
N PHE A 5 14.32 -12.04 -23.96
CA PHE A 5 14.57 -10.81 -24.73
C PHE A 5 14.91 -11.11 -26.19
N GLU A 6 15.60 -12.21 -26.47
CA GLU A 6 15.87 -12.65 -27.84
C GLU A 6 14.61 -13.07 -28.58
N GLY A 7 13.65 -13.68 -27.84
CA GLY A 7 12.37 -14.09 -28.39
C GLY A 7 11.32 -12.97 -28.52
N ASP A 8 11.51 -11.83 -27.86
CA ASP A 8 10.56 -10.71 -27.85
C ASP A 8 11.29 -9.35 -27.78
N ALA A 9 11.52 -8.75 -28.92
CA ALA A 9 12.20 -7.45 -29.04
C ALA A 9 11.41 -6.30 -28.37
N LYS A 10 10.10 -6.47 -28.15
CA LYS A 10 9.22 -5.48 -27.50
C LYS A 10 9.00 -5.72 -26.02
N ARG A 11 9.68 -6.70 -25.45
CA ARG A 11 9.51 -7.10 -24.06
C ARG A 11 9.63 -5.92 -23.08
N GLY A 12 10.59 -5.04 -23.24
CA GLY A 12 10.75 -3.84 -22.41
C GLY A 12 9.60 -2.84 -22.52
N GLU A 13 8.83 -2.88 -23.58
CA GLU A 13 7.63 -2.04 -23.75
C GLU A 13 6.37 -2.71 -23.19
N GLN A 14 6.28 -4.03 -23.31
CA GLN A 14 5.10 -4.81 -22.89
C GLN A 14 5.07 -5.05 -21.39
N PHE A 15 6.25 -5.21 -20.74
CA PHE A 15 6.38 -5.50 -19.32
C PHE A 15 6.79 -4.26 -18.53
N ARG A 16 6.08 -3.16 -18.77
CA ARG A 16 6.21 -1.91 -18.00
C ARG A 16 4.84 -1.28 -17.75
N ILE A 17 4.76 -0.55 -16.66
CA ILE A 17 3.60 0.28 -16.32
C ILE A 17 4.11 1.70 -16.08
N CYS A 18 3.46 2.68 -16.71
CA CYS A 18 3.68 4.09 -16.44
C CYS A 18 2.39 4.65 -15.82
N TRP A 19 2.49 5.22 -14.64
CA TRP A 19 1.37 5.81 -13.94
C TRP A 19 1.84 7.03 -13.16
N ASP A 20 1.35 8.21 -13.55
CA ASP A 20 1.76 9.50 -13.01
C ASP A 20 3.31 9.64 -13.02
N ASP A 21 3.95 9.86 -11.87
CA ASP A 21 5.40 9.92 -11.71
C ASP A 21 6.07 8.54 -11.57
N PHE A 22 5.29 7.46 -11.59
CA PHE A 22 5.80 6.11 -11.43
C PHE A 22 6.10 5.44 -12.78
N TYR A 23 7.29 4.89 -12.88
CA TYR A 23 7.71 4.01 -13.97
C TYR A 23 8.13 2.68 -13.37
N VAL A 24 7.37 1.62 -13.64
CA VAL A 24 7.62 0.27 -13.15
C VAL A 24 8.00 -0.62 -14.31
N ASP A 25 9.24 -1.04 -14.37
CA ASP A 25 9.78 -1.98 -15.35
C ASP A 25 9.97 -3.35 -14.69
N PHE A 26 9.18 -4.32 -15.13
CA PHE A 26 9.26 -5.71 -14.70
C PHE A 26 9.66 -6.67 -15.84
N SER A 27 10.20 -6.12 -16.93
CA SER A 27 10.65 -6.89 -18.10
C SER A 27 11.76 -7.90 -17.77
N LYS A 28 12.50 -7.66 -16.68
CA LYS A 28 13.57 -8.55 -16.21
C LYS A 28 13.09 -9.63 -15.24
N ASN A 29 11.79 -9.72 -14.97
CA ASN A 29 11.24 -10.84 -14.23
C ASN A 29 11.05 -12.05 -15.15
N HIS A 30 11.10 -13.27 -14.60
CA HIS A 30 10.82 -14.51 -15.34
C HIS A 30 9.30 -14.68 -15.56
N LEU A 31 8.71 -13.76 -16.33
CA LEU A 31 7.30 -13.73 -16.67
C LEU A 31 7.13 -13.82 -18.20
N THR A 32 6.08 -14.50 -18.62
CA THR A 32 5.56 -14.48 -19.98
C THR A 32 4.19 -13.80 -19.98
N GLN A 33 3.63 -13.50 -21.15
CA GLN A 33 2.26 -12.98 -21.24
C GLN A 33 1.24 -13.98 -20.67
N GLU A 34 1.45 -15.27 -20.91
CA GLU A 34 0.63 -16.34 -20.32
C GLU A 34 0.72 -16.34 -18.79
N THR A 35 1.92 -16.25 -18.23
CA THR A 35 2.11 -16.14 -16.78
C THR A 35 1.37 -14.93 -16.20
N LEU A 36 1.46 -13.78 -16.87
CA LEU A 36 0.78 -12.57 -16.42
C LEU A 36 -0.75 -12.73 -16.46
N ALA A 37 -1.28 -13.34 -17.52
CA ALA A 37 -2.71 -13.64 -17.63
C ALA A 37 -3.20 -14.54 -16.49
N LEU A 38 -2.49 -15.64 -16.22
CA LEU A 38 -2.82 -16.58 -15.13
C LEU A 38 -2.73 -15.91 -13.74
N LEU A 39 -1.76 -15.00 -13.52
CA LEU A 39 -1.65 -14.27 -12.26
C LEU A 39 -2.80 -13.26 -12.10
N THR A 40 -3.26 -12.65 -13.18
CA THR A 40 -4.43 -11.76 -13.16
C THR A 40 -5.70 -12.55 -12.84
N GLU A 41 -5.91 -13.69 -13.50
CA GLU A 41 -7.04 -14.59 -13.22
C GLU A 41 -7.04 -15.05 -11.74
N LEU A 42 -5.88 -15.43 -11.22
CA LEU A 42 -5.74 -15.78 -9.80
C LEU A 42 -6.11 -14.62 -8.87
N ALA A 43 -5.69 -13.40 -9.20
CA ALA A 43 -6.04 -12.21 -8.41
C ALA A 43 -7.55 -11.95 -8.41
N GLU A 44 -8.22 -12.15 -9.54
CA GLU A 44 -9.67 -12.05 -9.67
C GLU A 44 -10.39 -13.15 -8.87
N GLU A 45 -9.96 -14.42 -9.00
CA GLU A 45 -10.51 -15.54 -8.22
C GLU A 45 -10.34 -15.32 -6.70
N CYS A 46 -9.21 -14.75 -6.29
CA CYS A 46 -8.95 -14.39 -4.88
C CYS A 46 -9.66 -13.11 -4.42
N GLN A 47 -10.47 -12.48 -5.26
CA GLN A 47 -11.20 -11.25 -4.95
C GLN A 47 -10.29 -10.12 -4.43
N LEU A 48 -9.10 -9.96 -5.05
CA LEU A 48 -8.08 -9.03 -4.59
C LEU A 48 -8.59 -7.58 -4.57
N GLU A 49 -9.43 -7.16 -5.52
CA GLU A 49 -10.01 -5.82 -5.57
C GLU A 49 -10.91 -5.55 -4.36
N GLU A 50 -11.73 -6.53 -3.98
CA GLU A 50 -12.58 -6.44 -2.79
C GLU A 50 -11.73 -6.39 -1.52
N ALA A 51 -10.70 -7.23 -1.43
CA ALA A 51 -9.76 -7.21 -0.30
C ALA A 51 -9.03 -5.87 -0.17
N MET A 52 -8.62 -5.25 -1.27
CA MET A 52 -8.04 -3.90 -1.27
C MET A 52 -9.05 -2.86 -0.79
N SER A 53 -10.29 -2.92 -1.26
CA SER A 53 -11.35 -2.01 -0.80
C SER A 53 -11.57 -2.11 0.71
N HIS A 54 -11.63 -3.32 1.24
CA HIS A 54 -11.73 -3.58 2.68
C HIS A 54 -10.51 -3.08 3.45
N TYR A 55 -9.32 -3.23 2.89
CA TYR A 55 -8.08 -2.72 3.49
C TYR A 55 -8.09 -1.21 3.69
N PHE A 56 -8.57 -0.47 2.68
CA PHE A 56 -8.62 1.00 2.73
C PHE A 56 -9.80 1.56 3.52
N SER A 57 -10.89 0.80 3.68
CA SER A 57 -12.09 1.25 4.39
C SER A 57 -12.02 1.10 5.91
N GLY A 58 -11.01 0.40 6.44
CA GLY A 58 -10.92 0.09 7.88
C GLY A 58 -11.67 -1.16 8.30
N SER A 59 -12.09 -2.00 7.35
CA SER A 59 -12.68 -3.31 7.64
C SER A 59 -11.70 -4.23 8.36
N LYS A 60 -12.20 -5.17 9.17
CA LYS A 60 -11.37 -6.11 9.94
C LYS A 60 -10.89 -7.27 9.06
N ILE A 61 -10.00 -6.98 8.12
CA ILE A 61 -9.48 -7.95 7.15
C ILE A 61 -8.43 -8.92 7.73
N ASN A 62 -7.83 -8.59 8.87
CA ASN A 62 -6.98 -9.52 9.58
C ASN A 62 -7.85 -10.51 10.35
N ALA A 63 -8.23 -11.60 9.68
CA ALA A 63 -9.16 -12.60 10.22
C ALA A 63 -8.60 -13.33 11.46
N SER A 64 -7.27 -13.49 11.58
CA SER A 64 -6.63 -14.20 12.69
C SER A 64 -6.71 -13.40 14.00
N GLU A 65 -6.67 -12.07 13.92
CA GLU A 65 -6.72 -11.19 15.11
C GLU A 65 -8.03 -10.41 15.24
N GLY A 66 -8.91 -10.48 14.24
CA GLY A 66 -10.17 -9.72 14.21
C GLY A 66 -9.96 -8.21 14.13
N ARG A 67 -8.88 -7.76 13.49
CA ARG A 67 -8.47 -6.35 13.44
C ARG A 67 -8.48 -5.75 12.03
N ALA A 68 -8.73 -4.46 11.97
CA ALA A 68 -8.45 -3.66 10.80
C ALA A 68 -6.93 -3.46 10.62
N VAL A 69 -6.49 -3.34 9.37
CA VAL A 69 -5.10 -3.01 9.02
C VAL A 69 -5.07 -1.54 8.64
N LEU A 70 -4.45 -0.69 9.49
CA LEU A 70 -4.61 0.76 9.46
C LEU A 70 -3.36 1.52 8.99
N HIS A 71 -2.45 0.86 8.30
CA HIS A 71 -1.20 1.51 7.82
C HIS A 71 -1.47 2.71 6.90
N THR A 72 -2.53 2.66 6.12
CA THR A 72 -2.95 3.76 5.24
C THR A 72 -3.53 4.93 6.02
N ALA A 73 -4.26 4.67 7.10
CA ALA A 73 -4.84 5.70 7.95
C ALA A 73 -3.77 6.57 8.64
N LEU A 74 -2.59 6.01 8.95
CA LEU A 74 -1.47 6.76 9.52
C LEU A 74 -0.92 7.85 8.58
N ARG A 75 -1.18 7.74 7.28
CA ARG A 75 -0.75 8.69 6.24
C ARG A 75 -1.92 9.50 5.67
N ALA A 76 -3.11 9.22 6.13
CA ALA A 76 -4.31 9.92 5.65
C ALA A 76 -4.32 11.39 6.10
N PRO A 77 -4.84 12.30 5.28
CA PRO A 77 -5.01 13.70 5.67
C PRO A 77 -6.06 13.83 6.79
N LYS A 78 -5.97 14.93 7.56
CA LYS A 78 -6.83 15.16 8.74
C LYS A 78 -8.34 15.16 8.46
N ASN A 79 -8.73 15.48 7.25
CA ASN A 79 -10.13 15.54 6.80
C ASN A 79 -10.63 14.20 6.22
N HIS A 80 -9.82 13.16 6.28
CA HIS A 80 -10.22 11.83 5.82
C HIS A 80 -11.16 11.18 6.84
N ASP A 81 -11.99 10.24 6.38
CA ASP A 81 -12.89 9.47 7.24
C ASP A 81 -12.59 7.98 7.06
N VAL A 82 -11.97 7.38 8.06
CA VAL A 82 -11.74 5.93 8.15
C VAL A 82 -12.40 5.42 9.41
N ARG A 83 -13.39 4.54 9.25
CA ARG A 83 -14.21 4.07 10.38
C ARG A 83 -13.87 2.65 10.77
N VAL A 84 -13.63 2.47 12.06
CA VAL A 84 -13.49 1.15 12.69
C VAL A 84 -14.56 1.08 13.78
N ASP A 85 -15.38 0.04 13.73
CA ASP A 85 -16.52 -0.14 14.65
C ASP A 85 -17.46 1.09 14.73
N GLY A 86 -17.58 1.81 13.61
CA GLY A 86 -18.44 3.00 13.49
C GLY A 86 -17.79 4.33 13.91
N GLU A 87 -16.62 4.31 14.53
CA GLU A 87 -15.87 5.49 14.96
C GLU A 87 -14.82 5.93 13.93
N ASN A 88 -14.76 7.23 13.62
CA ASN A 88 -13.70 7.78 12.80
C ASN A 88 -12.40 7.85 13.60
N ILE A 89 -11.40 7.06 13.21
CA ILE A 89 -10.12 6.93 13.90
C ILE A 89 -9.08 8.00 13.55
N ILE A 90 -9.30 8.78 12.47
CA ILE A 90 -8.33 9.77 11.98
C ILE A 90 -8.01 10.85 13.02
N PRO A 91 -8.98 11.43 13.76
CA PRO A 91 -8.69 12.42 14.80
C PRO A 91 -7.76 11.88 15.90
N GLY A 92 -7.99 10.65 16.34
CA GLY A 92 -7.14 9.99 17.34
C GLY A 92 -5.69 9.77 16.84
N ILE A 93 -5.54 9.33 15.60
CA ILE A 93 -4.22 9.17 14.96
C ILE A 93 -3.47 10.50 14.93
N HIS A 94 -4.10 11.58 14.47
CA HIS A 94 -3.46 12.89 14.39
C HIS A 94 -3.14 13.48 15.77
N MET A 95 -3.93 13.18 16.78
CA MET A 95 -3.60 13.54 18.16
C MET A 95 -2.28 12.90 18.61
N VAL A 96 -2.12 11.60 18.39
CA VAL A 96 -0.87 10.88 18.72
C VAL A 96 0.32 11.39 17.89
N ILE A 97 0.14 11.63 16.59
CA ILE A 97 1.19 12.19 15.73
C ILE A 97 1.64 13.56 16.26
N ASN A 98 0.72 14.42 16.69
CA ASN A 98 1.06 15.73 17.26
C ASN A 98 1.81 15.58 18.60
N GLN A 99 1.44 14.63 19.45
CA GLN A 99 2.18 14.34 20.68
C GLN A 99 3.61 13.90 20.39
N ILE A 100 3.80 12.99 19.44
CA ILE A 100 5.13 12.53 18.99
C ILE A 100 5.95 13.72 18.46
N LYS A 101 5.33 14.58 17.62
CA LYS A 101 5.99 15.76 17.08
C LYS A 101 6.43 16.72 18.18
N SER A 102 5.56 17.01 19.16
CA SER A 102 5.89 17.91 20.27
C SER A 102 6.99 17.34 21.15
N PHE A 103 6.95 16.04 21.43
CA PHE A 103 8.02 15.37 22.20
C PHE A 103 9.35 15.43 21.44
N SER A 104 9.37 15.06 20.17
CA SER A 104 10.58 15.09 19.34
C SER A 104 11.17 16.51 19.27
N GLN A 105 10.33 17.53 19.10
CA GLN A 105 10.78 18.91 19.10
C GLN A 105 11.40 19.31 20.44
N GLY A 106 10.79 18.91 21.56
CA GLY A 106 11.33 19.18 22.90
C GLY A 106 12.70 18.53 23.14
N VAL A 107 12.96 17.35 22.55
CA VAL A 107 14.28 16.70 22.57
C VAL A 107 15.28 17.48 21.72
N ILE A 108 14.89 17.87 20.49
CA ILE A 108 15.76 18.64 19.57
C ILE A 108 16.14 19.98 20.16
N ASP A 109 15.20 20.67 20.79
CA ASP A 109 15.41 21.99 21.42
C ASP A 109 16.14 21.92 22.78
N GLY A 110 16.45 20.70 23.25
CA GLY A 110 17.11 20.47 24.53
C GLY A 110 16.25 20.77 25.77
N ALA A 111 14.94 20.94 25.59
CA ALA A 111 13.99 21.11 26.69
C ALA A 111 13.73 19.83 27.45
N ILE A 112 13.84 18.67 26.77
CA ILE A 112 13.78 17.34 27.34
C ILE A 112 15.18 16.75 27.30
N ARG A 113 15.75 16.46 28.47
CA ARG A 113 17.08 15.86 28.64
C ARG A 113 16.95 14.54 29.43
N SER A 114 17.83 13.60 29.12
CA SER A 114 18.01 12.36 29.90
C SER A 114 18.68 12.64 31.24
#